data_44f8d0c82d7bd374590dd34d6e4ef743
#
_entry.id   44f8d0c82d7bd374590dd34d6e4ef743
#
_cell.length_a   1.000
_cell.length_b   1.000
_cell.length_c   1.000
_cell.angle_alpha   90.00
_cell.angle_beta   90.00
_cell.angle_gamma   90.00
#
_symmetry.space_group_name_H-M   'P 1'
#
loop_
_entity.id
_entity.type
_entity.pdbx_description
1 polymer ?
#
loop_
_entity_poly.entity_id
_entity_poly.type
_entity_poly.pdbx_seq_one_letter_code
_entity_poly.pdbx_strand_id
1 'polypeptide(L)'
;MKKRTTALMLALLLLLLPGCGVRAQELTKDIEPQALDTTTDLTAGGEAVTAFALSLLRSERAATEGVLISPVSVLNALGMVANGAGGDTLKQLETAAGMSLNQLNDFLYTYRMSLPAAYKSCAVSLANSAWIREDFRVEDDFLRSCVNYYGAEMYRSAFDGSLV
;
A
#
# COMPACT_ATOMS: atom_id res chain seq x y z
N MET A 1 -41.41 -23.64 -24.42
CA MET A 1 -41.76 -22.97 -23.15
C MET A 1 -40.87 -23.41 -21.99
N LYS A 2 -40.62 -24.70 -21.76
CA LYS A 2 -39.80 -25.23 -20.64
C LYS A 2 -38.36 -24.62 -20.55
N LYS A 3 -37.66 -24.48 -21.70
CA LYS A 3 -36.29 -23.92 -21.71
C LYS A 3 -36.20 -22.44 -21.26
N ARG A 4 -37.24 -21.62 -21.52
CA ARG A 4 -37.31 -20.22 -21.12
C ARG A 4 -37.59 -20.07 -19.61
N THR A 5 -38.43 -20.94 -19.05
CA THR A 5 -38.71 -20.94 -17.60
C THR A 5 -37.54 -21.43 -16.81
N THR A 6 -36.76 -22.42 -17.30
CA THR A 6 -35.53 -22.87 -16.63
C THR A 6 -34.43 -21.78 -16.64
N ALA A 7 -34.28 -21.06 -17.76
CA ALA A 7 -33.33 -19.95 -17.84
C ALA A 7 -33.70 -18.78 -16.89
N LEU A 8 -35.00 -18.49 -16.78
CA LEU A 8 -35.49 -17.46 -15.85
C LEU A 8 -35.30 -17.87 -14.38
N MET A 9 -35.52 -19.12 -14.02
CA MET A 9 -35.24 -19.67 -12.70
C MET A 9 -33.74 -19.62 -12.35
N LEU A 10 -32.88 -19.98 -13.33
CA LEU A 10 -31.42 -19.92 -13.11
C LEU A 10 -30.93 -18.49 -12.93
N ALA A 11 -31.44 -17.53 -13.70
CA ALA A 11 -31.14 -16.13 -13.57
C ALA A 11 -31.61 -15.57 -12.21
N LEU A 12 -32.79 -15.96 -11.74
CA LEU A 12 -33.30 -15.57 -10.44
C LEU A 12 -32.51 -16.17 -9.29
N LEU A 13 -32.00 -17.40 -9.44
CA LEU A 13 -31.15 -18.08 -8.47
C LEU A 13 -29.79 -17.39 -8.34
N LEU A 14 -29.22 -16.88 -9.47
CA LEU A 14 -27.98 -16.12 -9.48
C LEU A 14 -28.10 -14.74 -8.80
N LEU A 15 -29.30 -14.14 -8.80
CA LEU A 15 -29.59 -12.88 -8.09
C LEU A 15 -29.72 -13.07 -6.56
N LEU A 16 -29.87 -14.30 -6.10
CA LEU A 16 -29.99 -14.63 -4.67
C LEU A 16 -28.64 -15.03 -4.04
N LEU A 17 -27.55 -15.07 -4.81
CA LEU A 17 -26.23 -15.29 -4.24
C LEU A 17 -25.86 -14.04 -3.45
N PRO A 18 -25.75 -14.12 -2.09
CA PRO A 18 -25.22 -13.03 -1.32
C PRO A 18 -23.78 -12.80 -1.81
N GLY A 19 -23.53 -11.69 -2.47
CA GLY A 19 -22.16 -11.27 -2.73
C GLY A 19 -21.46 -11.17 -1.38
N CYS A 20 -20.33 -11.84 -1.21
CA CYS A 20 -19.45 -11.62 -0.07
C CYS A 20 -18.98 -10.16 -0.12
N GLY A 21 -19.81 -9.25 0.39
CA GLY A 21 -19.46 -7.86 0.55
C GLY A 21 -18.57 -7.74 1.77
N VAL A 22 -17.26 -7.53 1.56
CA VAL A 22 -16.38 -7.11 2.64
C VAL A 22 -16.95 -5.80 3.22
N ARG A 23 -17.35 -5.82 4.49
CA ARG A 23 -17.83 -4.63 5.19
C ARG A 23 -16.63 -3.80 5.65
N ALA A 24 -16.01 -3.11 4.72
CA ALA A 24 -14.94 -2.19 5.01
C ALA A 24 -15.41 -0.76 4.73
N GLN A 25 -15.08 0.16 5.62
CA GLN A 25 -15.28 1.60 5.43
C GLN A 25 -13.99 2.19 4.89
N GLU A 26 -14.02 2.77 3.71
CA GLU A 26 -12.90 3.53 3.18
C GLU A 26 -12.80 4.87 3.93
N LEU A 27 -11.62 5.13 4.52
CA LEU A 27 -11.33 6.32 5.31
C LEU A 27 -10.79 7.48 4.46
N THR A 28 -10.27 7.18 3.29
CA THR A 28 -9.57 8.14 2.41
C THR A 28 -10.39 8.61 1.23
N LYS A 29 -11.62 8.12 1.04
CA LYS A 29 -12.47 8.41 -0.12
C LYS A 29 -12.72 9.89 -0.40
N ASP A 30 -12.74 10.72 0.66
CA ASP A 30 -13.01 12.17 0.59
C ASP A 30 -11.71 13.00 0.70
N ILE A 31 -10.53 12.35 0.65
CA ILE A 31 -9.23 13.02 0.68
C ILE A 31 -8.71 13.15 -0.75
N GLU A 32 -8.73 14.36 -1.29
CA GLU A 32 -8.14 14.63 -2.58
C GLU A 32 -6.61 14.62 -2.49
N PRO A 33 -5.90 13.81 -3.33
CA PRO A 33 -4.46 13.80 -3.37
C PRO A 33 -3.89 15.16 -3.76
N GLN A 34 -2.93 15.65 -3.00
CA GLN A 34 -2.24 16.90 -3.31
C GLN A 34 -0.98 16.61 -4.11
N ALA A 35 -0.76 17.38 -5.19
CA ALA A 35 0.54 17.39 -5.85
C ALA A 35 1.57 18.02 -4.92
N LEU A 36 2.62 17.28 -4.60
CA LEU A 36 3.69 17.76 -3.75
C LEU A 36 4.79 18.38 -4.61
N ASP A 37 5.25 19.55 -4.22
CA ASP A 37 6.40 20.20 -4.84
C ASP A 37 7.70 19.64 -4.22
N THR A 38 7.95 18.38 -4.52
CA THR A 38 9.18 17.72 -4.09
C THR A 38 9.90 17.15 -5.31
N THR A 39 11.13 17.58 -5.50
CA THR A 39 12.07 17.05 -6.49
C THR A 39 13.24 16.46 -5.74
N THR A 40 13.19 15.18 -5.51
CA THR A 40 14.29 14.47 -4.84
C THR A 40 15.18 13.80 -5.88
N ASP A 41 16.50 13.95 -5.72
CA ASP A 41 17.45 13.15 -6.46
C ASP A 41 17.28 11.66 -6.09
N LEU A 42 16.80 10.88 -7.05
CA LEU A 42 16.58 9.45 -6.86
C LEU A 42 17.88 8.65 -6.69
N THR A 43 19.05 9.24 -6.97
CA THR A 43 20.35 8.55 -6.89
C THR A 43 20.70 8.20 -5.45
N ALA A 44 20.70 9.19 -4.55
CA ALA A 44 21.03 8.98 -3.14
C ALA A 44 20.01 8.05 -2.44
N GLY A 45 18.71 8.24 -2.72
CA GLY A 45 17.67 7.33 -2.24
C GLY A 45 17.81 5.91 -2.81
N GLY A 46 18.25 5.77 -4.06
CA GLY A 46 18.52 4.48 -4.70
C GLY A 46 19.64 3.68 -4.03
N GLU A 47 20.67 4.36 -3.51
CA GLU A 47 21.71 3.71 -2.70
C GLU A 47 21.15 3.13 -1.39
N ALA A 48 20.34 3.89 -0.67
CA ALA A 48 19.68 3.43 0.55
C ALA A 48 18.73 2.23 0.27
N VAL A 49 17.94 2.30 -0.81
CA VAL A 49 17.08 1.18 -1.25
C VAL A 49 17.91 -0.05 -1.59
N THR A 50 19.04 0.12 -2.23
CA THR A 50 19.94 -1.00 -2.56
C THR A 50 20.52 -1.65 -1.30
N ALA A 51 20.97 -0.83 -0.34
CA ALA A 51 21.47 -1.33 0.95
C ALA A 51 20.36 -2.08 1.72
N PHE A 52 19.14 -1.51 1.75
CA PHE A 52 17.97 -2.14 2.34
C PHE A 52 17.63 -3.49 1.66
N ALA A 53 17.62 -3.53 0.32
CA ALA A 53 17.36 -4.74 -0.46
C ALA A 53 18.37 -5.86 -0.14
N LEU A 54 19.65 -5.51 -0.06
CA LEU A 54 20.71 -6.47 0.31
C LEU A 54 20.54 -6.95 1.77
N SER A 55 20.08 -6.09 2.68
CA SER A 55 19.78 -6.48 4.05
C SER A 55 18.63 -7.50 4.11
N LEU A 56 17.54 -7.24 3.39
CA LEU A 56 16.41 -8.18 3.28
C LEU A 56 16.85 -9.54 2.72
N LEU A 57 17.60 -9.55 1.62
CA LEU A 57 18.10 -10.79 1.03
C LEU A 57 19.04 -11.55 1.98
N ARG A 58 19.82 -10.86 2.80
CA ARG A 58 20.67 -11.49 3.80
C ARG A 58 19.89 -12.11 4.95
N SER A 59 18.76 -11.53 5.35
CA SER A 59 17.89 -12.10 6.39
C SER A 59 17.26 -13.42 5.95
N GLU A 60 17.04 -13.60 4.65
CA GLU A 60 16.43 -14.80 4.05
C GLU A 60 17.44 -15.90 3.68
N ARG A 61 18.70 -15.79 4.12
CA ARG A 61 19.77 -16.77 3.76
C ARG A 61 19.50 -18.21 4.18
N ALA A 62 18.58 -18.43 5.10
CA ALA A 62 18.15 -19.76 5.52
C ALA A 62 17.06 -20.37 4.64
N ALA A 63 16.50 -19.62 3.69
CA ALA A 63 15.52 -20.15 2.75
C ALA A 63 16.17 -21.22 1.86
N THR A 64 15.59 -22.42 1.84
CA THR A 64 16.02 -23.53 0.99
C THR A 64 15.42 -23.45 -0.41
N GLU A 65 14.49 -22.55 -0.61
CA GLU A 65 13.78 -22.28 -1.88
C GLU A 65 14.13 -20.90 -2.42
N GLY A 66 13.81 -20.64 -3.68
CA GLY A 66 14.02 -19.32 -4.30
C GLY A 66 13.19 -18.25 -3.59
N VAL A 67 13.78 -17.08 -3.36
CA VAL A 67 13.13 -15.93 -2.71
C VAL A 67 12.91 -14.83 -3.73
N LEU A 68 11.70 -14.30 -3.80
CA LEU A 68 11.35 -13.10 -4.56
C LEU A 68 10.90 -11.99 -3.59
N ILE A 69 11.63 -10.89 -3.57
CA ILE A 69 11.37 -9.74 -2.68
C ILE A 69 11.25 -8.47 -3.53
N SER A 70 10.29 -7.62 -3.20
CA SER A 70 10.19 -6.26 -3.72
C SER A 70 10.58 -5.26 -2.61
N PRO A 71 11.83 -4.77 -2.59
CA PRO A 71 12.29 -3.82 -1.56
C PRO A 71 11.48 -2.53 -1.54
N VAL A 72 11.07 -2.02 -2.70
CA VAL A 72 10.25 -0.82 -2.81
C VAL A 72 8.87 -1.02 -2.18
N SER A 73 8.24 -2.19 -2.37
CA SER A 73 6.96 -2.50 -1.72
C SER A 73 7.07 -2.54 -0.20
N VAL A 74 8.17 -3.14 0.32
CA VAL A 74 8.42 -3.16 1.76
C VAL A 74 8.66 -1.75 2.29
N LEU A 75 9.44 -0.91 1.58
CA LEU A 75 9.68 0.48 1.97
C LEU A 75 8.39 1.32 1.93
N ASN A 76 7.48 1.09 0.96
CA ASN A 76 6.17 1.75 0.98
C ASN A 76 5.39 1.39 2.26
N ALA A 77 5.34 0.11 2.63
CA ALA A 77 4.67 -0.32 3.85
C ALA A 77 5.31 0.29 5.11
N LEU A 78 6.65 0.23 5.22
CA LEU A 78 7.39 0.82 6.34
C LEU A 78 7.23 2.33 6.43
N GLY A 79 7.24 3.03 5.29
CA GLY A 79 7.03 4.46 5.23
C GLY A 79 5.63 4.88 5.67
N MET A 80 4.58 4.15 5.27
CA MET A 80 3.23 4.38 5.79
C MET A 80 3.19 4.21 7.32
N VAL A 81 3.79 3.14 7.85
CA VAL A 81 3.86 2.93 9.31
C VAL A 81 4.67 4.04 10.00
N ALA A 82 5.78 4.48 9.41
CA ALA A 82 6.63 5.52 9.95
C ALA A 82 5.92 6.88 10.07
N ASN A 83 4.99 7.21 9.15
CA ASN A 83 4.16 8.41 9.24
C ASN A 83 3.19 8.40 10.45
N GLY A 84 2.89 7.23 10.99
CA GLY A 84 2.10 7.09 12.22
C GLY A 84 2.95 6.85 13.47
N ALA A 85 4.28 6.75 13.34
CA ALA A 85 5.19 6.42 14.42
C ALA A 85 5.82 7.68 15.04
N GLY A 86 6.25 7.56 16.30
CA GLY A 86 6.99 8.62 17.00
C GLY A 86 8.08 8.05 17.90
N GLY A 87 8.92 8.92 18.43
CA GLY A 87 9.96 8.57 19.40
C GLY A 87 10.94 7.50 18.87
N ASP A 88 11.19 6.48 19.67
CA ASP A 88 12.17 5.44 19.34
C ASP A 88 11.69 4.51 18.22
N THR A 89 10.39 4.29 18.08
CA THR A 89 9.83 3.50 16.97
C THR A 89 10.14 4.17 15.62
N LEU A 90 9.91 5.47 15.50
CA LEU A 90 10.25 6.20 14.28
C LEU A 90 11.75 6.10 13.97
N LYS A 91 12.62 6.31 14.96
CA LYS A 91 14.08 6.20 14.77
C LYS A 91 14.51 4.80 14.29
N GLN A 92 13.88 3.75 14.79
CA GLN A 92 14.17 2.38 14.36
C GLN A 92 13.75 2.16 12.90
N LEU A 93 12.59 2.69 12.50
CA LEU A 93 12.11 2.60 11.12
C LEU A 93 13.02 3.40 10.16
N GLU A 94 13.42 4.62 10.53
CA GLU A 94 14.37 5.43 9.76
C GLU A 94 15.73 4.73 9.62
N THR A 95 16.22 4.13 10.71
CA THR A 95 17.48 3.35 10.67
C THR A 95 17.36 2.15 9.74
N ALA A 96 16.25 1.42 9.80
CA ALA A 96 16.01 0.28 8.93
C ALA A 96 15.90 0.68 7.45
N ALA A 97 15.24 1.80 7.15
CA ALA A 97 15.11 2.33 5.80
C ALA A 97 16.41 2.96 5.26
N GLY A 98 17.34 3.34 6.15
CA GLY A 98 18.55 4.08 5.79
C GLY A 98 18.29 5.54 5.39
N MET A 99 17.11 6.09 5.72
CA MET A 99 16.65 7.42 5.37
C MET A 99 15.77 7.98 6.50
N SER A 100 15.82 9.31 6.71
CA SER A 100 14.82 9.97 7.54
C SER A 100 13.43 9.85 6.94
N LEU A 101 12.37 10.03 7.75
CA LEU A 101 10.99 9.95 7.29
C LEU A 101 10.72 10.89 6.11
N ASN A 102 11.19 12.13 6.18
CA ASN A 102 11.01 13.10 5.10
C ASN A 102 11.69 12.65 3.81
N GLN A 103 12.95 12.18 3.90
CA GLN A 103 13.67 11.65 2.73
C GLN A 103 12.99 10.43 2.12
N LEU A 104 12.47 9.53 2.96
CA LEU A 104 11.75 8.35 2.51
C LEU A 104 10.44 8.71 1.81
N ASN A 105 9.67 9.65 2.39
CA ASN A 105 8.43 10.17 1.82
C ASN A 105 8.69 10.79 0.44
N ASP A 106 9.65 11.72 0.35
CA ASP A 106 9.98 12.42 -0.88
C ASP A 106 10.51 11.47 -1.95
N PHE A 107 11.38 10.52 -1.56
CA PHE A 107 11.90 9.51 -2.47
C PHE A 107 10.79 8.63 -3.06
N LEU A 108 9.92 8.07 -2.22
CA LEU A 108 8.87 7.16 -2.66
C LEU A 108 7.80 7.88 -3.50
N TYR A 109 7.48 9.12 -3.16
CA TYR A 109 6.62 9.98 -3.96
C TYR A 109 7.23 10.22 -5.35
N THR A 110 8.47 10.73 -5.40
CA THR A 110 9.17 11.04 -6.67
C THR A 110 9.34 9.78 -7.51
N TYR A 111 9.70 8.65 -6.91
CA TYR A 111 9.80 7.36 -7.59
C TYR A 111 8.46 6.96 -8.22
N ARG A 112 7.37 6.98 -7.46
CA ARG A 112 6.03 6.66 -7.95
C ARG A 112 5.61 7.55 -9.12
N MET A 113 5.88 8.85 -9.02
CA MET A 113 5.54 9.81 -10.07
C MET A 113 6.40 9.66 -11.33
N SER A 114 7.60 9.11 -11.22
CA SER A 114 8.50 8.89 -12.35
C SER A 114 8.15 7.66 -13.20
N LEU A 115 7.47 6.66 -12.63
CA LEU A 115 7.20 5.38 -13.29
C LEU A 115 6.45 5.48 -14.61
N PRO A 116 5.38 6.28 -14.75
CA PRO A 116 4.65 6.40 -16.01
C PRO A 116 5.50 6.97 -17.17
N ALA A 117 6.47 7.83 -16.85
CA ALA A 117 7.36 8.44 -17.82
C ALA A 117 8.51 7.52 -18.24
N ALA A 118 8.89 6.57 -17.39
CA ALA A 118 10.03 5.68 -17.62
C ALA A 118 9.75 4.62 -18.71
N TYR A 119 8.48 4.26 -18.92
CA TYR A 119 8.10 3.14 -19.77
C TYR A 119 7.02 3.53 -20.79
N LYS A 120 7.44 3.93 -21.98
CA LYS A 120 6.49 4.30 -23.05
C LYS A 120 5.66 3.11 -23.60
N SER A 121 6.17 1.88 -23.45
CA SER A 121 5.58 0.66 -24.02
C SER A 121 4.86 -0.22 -23.00
N CYS A 122 4.91 0.12 -21.70
CA CYS A 122 4.18 -0.62 -20.68
C CYS A 122 3.61 0.32 -19.63
N ALA A 123 2.44 -0.03 -19.07
CA ALA A 123 1.86 0.66 -17.93
C ALA A 123 2.38 0.04 -16.63
N VAL A 124 2.94 0.87 -15.75
CA VAL A 124 3.32 0.48 -14.39
C VAL A 124 2.46 1.24 -13.41
N SER A 125 1.82 0.53 -12.50
CA SER A 125 0.98 1.10 -11.45
C SER A 125 1.37 0.51 -10.11
N LEU A 126 1.53 1.38 -9.10
CA LEU A 126 1.69 0.98 -7.71
C LEU A 126 0.36 1.21 -6.98
N ALA A 127 -0.09 0.20 -6.25
CA ALA A 127 -1.25 0.28 -5.39
C ALA A 127 -0.85 -0.06 -3.95
N ASN A 128 -1.19 0.81 -3.03
CA ASN A 128 -0.96 0.63 -1.61
C ASN A 128 -2.29 0.69 -0.86
N SER A 129 -2.46 -0.17 0.12
CA SER A 129 -3.59 -0.08 1.04
C SER A 129 -3.18 -0.47 2.45
N ALA A 130 -3.88 0.08 3.44
CA ALA A 130 -3.76 -0.36 4.82
C ALA A 130 -5.14 -0.57 5.43
N TRP A 131 -5.23 -1.58 6.27
CA TRP A 131 -6.47 -2.01 6.90
C TRP A 131 -6.35 -1.82 8.40
N ILE A 132 -7.30 -1.11 8.97
CA ILE A 132 -7.27 -0.64 10.35
C ILE A 132 -8.49 -1.23 11.06
N ARG A 133 -8.26 -1.75 12.27
CA ARG A 133 -9.35 -2.27 13.09
C ARG A 133 -10.34 -1.16 13.46
N GLU A 134 -11.63 -1.44 13.47
CA GLU A 134 -12.69 -0.46 13.62
C GLU A 134 -12.64 0.35 14.93
N ASP A 135 -12.11 -0.24 16.00
CA ASP A 135 -11.96 0.39 17.32
C ASP A 135 -10.67 1.24 17.45
N PHE A 136 -9.82 1.27 16.39
CA PHE A 136 -8.60 2.06 16.40
C PHE A 136 -8.83 3.43 15.80
N ARG A 137 -8.48 4.47 16.57
CA ARG A 137 -8.56 5.86 16.10
C ARG A 137 -7.34 6.20 15.23
N VAL A 138 -7.59 6.81 14.09
CA VAL A 138 -6.57 7.26 13.15
C VAL A 138 -6.68 8.78 13.02
N GLU A 139 -5.55 9.45 13.04
CA GLU A 139 -5.49 10.90 12.89
C GLU A 139 -5.54 11.30 11.40
N ASP A 140 -6.20 12.42 11.10
CA ASP A 140 -6.40 12.91 9.73
C ASP A 140 -5.08 13.20 9.01
N ASP A 141 -4.07 13.73 9.72
CA ASP A 141 -2.76 14.03 9.14
C ASP A 141 -2.03 12.77 8.68
N PHE A 142 -2.21 11.66 9.39
CA PHE A 142 -1.69 10.35 8.98
C PHE A 142 -2.37 9.89 7.68
N LEU A 143 -3.70 9.97 7.59
CA LEU A 143 -4.44 9.61 6.39
C LEU A 143 -4.00 10.46 5.19
N ARG A 144 -3.87 11.78 5.37
CA ARG A 144 -3.38 12.70 4.33
C ARG A 144 -1.96 12.35 3.87
N SER A 145 -1.06 12.03 4.78
CA SER A 145 0.30 11.61 4.45
C SER A 145 0.29 10.33 3.62
N CYS A 146 -0.52 9.33 3.99
CA CYS A 146 -0.65 8.09 3.25
C CYS A 146 -1.20 8.32 1.83
N VAL A 147 -2.21 9.18 1.66
CA VAL A 147 -2.76 9.52 0.35
C VAL A 147 -1.73 10.28 -0.49
N ASN A 148 -1.12 11.33 0.06
CA ASN A 148 -0.27 12.23 -0.71
C ASN A 148 1.03 11.56 -1.15
N TYR A 149 1.79 10.97 -0.23
CA TYR A 149 3.10 10.38 -0.53
C TYR A 149 3.00 9.01 -1.21
N TYR A 150 2.03 8.18 -0.79
CA TYR A 150 1.98 6.76 -1.18
C TYR A 150 0.85 6.44 -2.15
N GLY A 151 -0.11 7.36 -2.37
CA GLY A 151 -1.31 7.08 -3.13
C GLY A 151 -2.11 5.93 -2.51
N ALA A 152 -2.09 5.83 -1.19
CA ALA A 152 -2.66 4.70 -0.49
C ALA A 152 -4.15 4.89 -0.19
N GLU A 153 -4.89 3.79 -0.26
CA GLU A 153 -6.25 3.68 0.22
C GLU A 153 -6.27 3.08 1.62
N MET A 154 -6.99 3.71 2.54
CA MET A 154 -7.06 3.28 3.94
C MET A 154 -8.46 2.77 4.25
N TYR A 155 -8.54 1.58 4.80
CA TYR A 155 -9.81 0.92 5.11
C TYR A 155 -9.94 0.61 6.59
N ARG A 156 -11.17 0.71 7.10
CA ARG A 156 -11.54 0.29 8.46
C ARG A 156 -12.42 -0.93 8.39
N SER A 157 -12.13 -1.93 9.22
CA SER A 157 -12.88 -3.19 9.27
C SER A 157 -12.87 -3.79 10.67
N ALA A 158 -13.86 -4.61 10.97
CA ALA A 158 -13.98 -5.32 12.24
C ALA A 158 -12.85 -6.34 12.49
N PHE A 159 -12.18 -6.84 11.45
CA PHE A 159 -11.21 -7.94 11.54
C PHE A 159 -11.80 -9.19 12.22
N ASP A 160 -13.09 -9.38 12.11
CA ASP A 160 -13.79 -10.60 12.49
C ASP A 160 -13.85 -11.58 11.31
N GLY A 161 -14.36 -12.79 11.53
CA GLY A 161 -14.47 -13.81 10.48
C GLY A 161 -15.37 -13.42 9.29
N SER A 162 -15.93 -12.21 9.24
CA SER A 162 -16.75 -11.72 8.14
C SER A 162 -15.94 -11.22 6.94
N LEU A 163 -14.61 -11.19 7.05
CA LEU A 163 -13.68 -10.80 5.99
C LEU A 163 -13.21 -11.99 5.12
N VAL A 164 -13.68 -13.20 5.41
CA VAL A 164 -13.29 -14.43 4.70
C VAL A 164 -14.44 -14.93 3.84
#